data_cc91ebc56c2921a5222aa607e391626f
#
_entry.id   cc91ebc56c2921a5222aa607e391626f
#
_cell.length_a   1.000
_cell.length_b   1.000
_cell.length_c   1.000
_cell.angle_alpha   90.00
_cell.angle_beta   90.00
_cell.angle_gamma   90.00
#
_symmetry.space_group_name_H-M   'P 1'
#
loop_
_entity.id
_entity.type
_entity.pdbx_description
1 polymer ?
#
loop_
_entity_poly.entity_id
_entity_poly.type
_entity_poly.pdbx_seq_one_letter_code
_entity_poly.pdbx_strand_id
1 'polypeptide(L)'
;GMDGLLTIRPDGKVYIQQGVGNLGTGSVFDTARAAMEALQTDWEQAEVVWGDTSKHLPWSSVQAGSMTTHAHTRANWAAGLDAKSKLQEIAARDLGGTPSSYDVADGRVFRRGNRSQGMTFARAAERAIALGGKYDGHEVPEDINDMTKTAGGALAGLGLMGIAKDNFETGGRNMSYAIGFAEVEVDLETGGVELKDYKVSSDAGTILNPRTFAAQLHGGGIQGFGHARGQKWV
;
A
#
# COMPACT_ATOMS: atom_id res chain seq x y z
N GLY A 1 7.73 -2.91 12.21
CA GLY A 1 6.96 -3.23 11.02
C GLY A 1 5.77 -2.30 10.88
N MET A 2 5.05 -2.46 9.81
CA MET A 2 3.79 -1.78 9.54
C MET A 2 2.70 -2.83 9.39
N ASP A 3 1.46 -2.46 9.72
CA ASP A 3 0.30 -3.33 9.55
C ASP A 3 -0.55 -2.83 8.39
N GLY A 4 -1.19 -3.75 7.67
CA GLY A 4 -2.18 -3.48 6.64
C GLY A 4 -3.59 -3.71 7.16
N LEU A 5 -4.52 -2.85 6.73
CA LEU A 5 -5.92 -2.93 7.10
C LEU A 5 -6.79 -2.46 5.93
N LEU A 6 -7.72 -3.29 5.53
CA LEU A 6 -8.72 -2.95 4.53
C LEU A 6 -10.08 -3.55 4.87
N THR A 7 -11.14 -2.97 4.31
CA THR A 7 -12.49 -3.54 4.37
C THR A 7 -13.12 -3.54 2.99
N ILE A 8 -13.64 -4.68 2.57
CA ILE A 8 -14.51 -4.78 1.39
C ILE A 8 -15.94 -4.60 1.89
N ARG A 9 -16.63 -3.57 1.41
CA ARG A 9 -17.96 -3.21 1.92
C ARG A 9 -19.09 -3.64 1.00
N PRO A 10 -20.36 -3.62 1.47
CA PRO A 10 -21.53 -4.01 0.68
C PRO A 10 -21.77 -3.16 -0.58
N ASP A 11 -21.13 -2.00 -0.71
CA ASP A 11 -21.10 -1.20 -1.94
C ASP A 11 -20.17 -1.76 -3.03
N GLY A 12 -19.43 -2.84 -2.72
CA GLY A 12 -18.48 -3.49 -3.62
C GLY A 12 -17.10 -2.85 -3.67
N LYS A 13 -16.87 -1.78 -2.92
CA LYS A 13 -15.57 -1.08 -2.88
C LYS A 13 -14.64 -1.65 -1.82
N VAL A 14 -13.34 -1.44 -2.04
CA VAL A 14 -12.25 -1.83 -1.15
C VAL A 14 -11.72 -0.57 -0.45
N TYR A 15 -12.03 -0.42 0.82
CA TYR A 15 -11.56 0.69 1.66
C TYR A 15 -10.22 0.31 2.27
N ILE A 16 -9.15 0.96 1.82
CA ILE A 16 -7.78 0.68 2.27
C ILE A 16 -7.36 1.76 3.27
N GLN A 17 -7.21 1.36 4.53
CA GLN A 17 -6.82 2.26 5.62
C GLN A 17 -5.29 2.42 5.62
N GLN A 18 -4.81 3.64 5.47
CA GLN A 18 -3.39 3.96 5.38
C GLN A 18 -2.91 4.67 6.65
N GLY A 19 -2.08 3.99 7.43
CA GLY A 19 -1.44 4.58 8.62
C GLY A 19 -0.34 5.60 8.30
N VAL A 20 0.00 5.77 7.03
CA VAL A 20 1.03 6.71 6.57
C VAL A 20 0.39 7.95 5.95
N GLY A 21 1.07 9.09 6.06
CA GLY A 21 0.70 10.34 5.39
C GLY A 21 1.37 10.51 4.03
N ASN A 22 1.05 11.59 3.35
CA ASN A 22 1.72 11.97 2.11
C ASN A 22 2.74 13.10 2.38
N LEU A 23 4.02 12.75 2.41
CA LEU A 23 5.14 13.69 2.58
C LEU A 23 5.65 14.22 1.22
N GLY A 24 4.82 14.22 0.18
CA GLY A 24 5.19 14.56 -1.18
C GLY A 24 5.74 13.38 -2.00
N THR A 25 5.77 12.18 -1.41
CA THR A 25 6.28 10.96 -2.06
C THR A 25 5.22 10.22 -2.89
N GLY A 26 3.93 10.49 -2.68
CA GLY A 26 2.83 9.73 -3.26
C GLY A 26 2.63 8.34 -2.64
N SER A 27 3.45 7.96 -1.66
CA SER A 27 3.48 6.60 -1.10
C SER A 27 2.16 6.14 -0.49
N VAL A 28 1.32 7.06 -0.02
CA VAL A 28 0.00 6.75 0.53
C VAL A 28 -0.91 6.05 -0.50
N PHE A 29 -0.81 6.42 -1.77
CA PHE A 29 -1.59 5.80 -2.85
C PHE A 29 -0.83 4.64 -3.50
N ASP A 30 0.47 4.82 -3.73
CA ASP A 30 1.27 3.82 -4.43
C ASP A 30 1.37 2.52 -3.64
N THR A 31 1.52 2.58 -2.31
CA THR A 31 1.53 1.39 -1.46
C THR A 31 0.17 0.70 -1.34
N ALA A 32 -0.93 1.47 -1.44
CA ALA A 32 -2.29 0.91 -1.40
C ALA A 32 -2.59 0.01 -2.62
N ARG A 33 -1.95 0.28 -3.77
CA ARG A 33 -2.11 -0.54 -4.98
C ARG A 33 -1.76 -2.01 -4.75
N ALA A 34 -0.87 -2.30 -3.83
CA ALA A 34 -0.50 -3.67 -3.51
C ALA A 34 -1.68 -4.51 -2.98
N ALA A 35 -2.61 -3.91 -2.23
CA ALA A 35 -3.81 -4.60 -1.78
C ALA A 35 -4.74 -4.95 -2.95
N MET A 36 -4.90 -4.02 -3.90
CA MET A 36 -5.72 -4.25 -5.09
C MET A 36 -5.09 -5.29 -6.03
N GLU A 37 -3.76 -5.28 -6.16
CA GLU A 37 -3.01 -6.30 -6.91
C GLU A 37 -3.18 -7.70 -6.28
N ALA A 38 -3.12 -7.82 -4.95
CA ALA A 38 -3.38 -9.08 -4.26
C ALA A 38 -4.79 -9.61 -4.52
N LEU A 39 -5.77 -8.70 -4.64
CA LEU A 39 -7.16 -9.00 -4.96
C LEU A 39 -7.43 -9.13 -6.46
N GLN A 40 -6.43 -8.83 -7.32
CA GLN A 40 -6.57 -8.80 -8.79
C GLN A 40 -7.79 -7.98 -9.24
N THR A 41 -7.94 -6.80 -8.69
CA THR A 41 -9.13 -5.96 -8.86
C THR A 41 -8.73 -4.54 -9.24
N ASP A 42 -9.50 -3.91 -10.12
CA ASP A 42 -9.22 -2.60 -10.66
C ASP A 42 -9.12 -1.52 -9.57
N TRP A 43 -8.21 -0.57 -9.78
CA TRP A 43 -7.96 0.53 -8.86
C TRP A 43 -9.18 1.42 -8.63
N GLU A 44 -10.07 1.53 -9.60
CA GLU A 44 -11.31 2.30 -9.53
C GLU A 44 -12.28 1.81 -8.44
N GLN A 45 -12.09 0.57 -7.97
CA GLN A 45 -12.85 0.04 -6.83
C GLN A 45 -12.22 0.35 -5.48
N ALA A 46 -11.02 0.98 -5.44
CA ALA A 46 -10.35 1.34 -4.22
C ALA A 46 -10.81 2.70 -3.69
N GLU A 47 -11.01 2.76 -2.37
CA GLU A 47 -11.14 3.99 -1.59
C GLU A 47 -10.00 4.05 -0.59
N VAL A 48 -9.08 5.01 -0.76
CA VAL A 48 -7.94 5.17 0.15
C VAL A 48 -8.30 6.11 1.28
N VAL A 49 -8.30 5.60 2.51
CA VAL A 49 -8.58 6.36 3.73
C VAL A 49 -7.28 6.69 4.43
N TRP A 50 -6.95 7.98 4.54
CA TRP A 50 -5.69 8.46 5.10
C TRP A 50 -5.80 9.89 5.65
N GLY A 51 -4.77 10.33 6.40
CA GLY A 51 -4.61 11.74 6.81
C GLY A 51 -5.56 12.22 7.90
N ASP A 52 -6.43 11.36 8.40
CA ASP A 52 -7.39 11.67 9.44
C ASP A 52 -7.39 10.54 10.49
N THR A 53 -6.83 10.80 11.65
CA THR A 53 -6.71 9.82 12.72
C THR A 53 -8.05 9.36 13.29
N SER A 54 -9.12 10.12 13.09
CA SER A 54 -10.49 9.71 13.47
C SER A 54 -11.08 8.60 12.59
N LYS A 55 -10.42 8.29 11.47
CA LYS A 55 -10.85 7.27 10.50
C LYS A 55 -10.34 5.86 10.79
N HIS A 56 -9.81 5.62 11.98
CA HIS A 56 -9.35 4.31 12.42
C HIS A 56 -8.26 3.73 11.49
N LEU A 57 -7.10 4.40 11.49
CA LEU A 57 -5.96 3.99 10.67
C LEU A 57 -5.09 2.95 11.39
N PRO A 58 -4.48 1.99 10.66
CA PRO A 58 -3.62 0.99 11.27
C PRO A 58 -2.29 1.59 11.71
N TRP A 59 -1.57 0.86 12.55
CA TRP A 59 -0.22 1.22 12.95
C TRP A 59 0.72 1.33 11.74
N SER A 60 1.49 2.40 11.73
CA SER A 60 2.68 2.55 10.89
C SER A 60 3.85 3.03 11.73
N SER A 61 5.07 2.64 11.37
CA SER A 61 6.27 3.26 11.90
C SER A 61 6.46 4.65 11.29
N VAL A 62 7.42 5.41 11.83
CA VAL A 62 7.75 6.73 11.27
C VAL A 62 8.10 6.64 9.77
N GLN A 63 7.70 7.65 9.03
CA GLN A 63 8.04 7.79 7.61
C GLN A 63 9.42 8.45 7.48
N ALA A 64 10.47 7.67 7.68
CA ALA A 64 11.86 8.12 7.62
C ALA A 64 12.74 7.06 6.97
N GLY A 65 13.93 7.44 6.52
CA GLY A 65 14.91 6.52 5.94
C GLY A 65 14.46 5.81 4.67
N SER A 66 13.50 6.39 3.93
CA SER A 66 12.91 5.83 2.70
C SER A 66 12.29 4.44 2.85
N MET A 67 11.84 4.09 4.06
CA MET A 67 11.33 2.76 4.36
C MET A 67 9.83 2.57 4.05
N THR A 68 9.06 3.66 3.90
CA THR A 68 7.60 3.60 3.78
C THR A 68 7.15 2.76 2.60
N THR A 69 7.65 3.04 1.40
CA THR A 69 7.28 2.30 0.19
C THR A 69 7.52 0.80 0.37
N HIS A 70 8.71 0.41 0.85
CA HIS A 70 9.04 -0.99 1.06
C HIS A 70 8.13 -1.66 2.11
N ALA A 71 8.04 -1.09 3.31
CA ALA A 71 7.34 -1.73 4.42
C ALA A 71 5.82 -1.69 4.26
N HIS A 72 5.27 -0.57 3.79
CA HIS A 72 3.81 -0.43 3.72
C HIS A 72 3.19 -1.13 2.51
N THR A 73 3.93 -1.22 1.39
CA THR A 73 3.54 -2.06 0.25
C THR A 73 3.36 -3.52 0.69
N ARG A 74 4.30 -4.05 1.46
CA ARG A 74 4.27 -5.42 1.97
C ARG A 74 3.11 -5.63 2.95
N ALA A 75 2.86 -4.67 3.84
CA ALA A 75 1.74 -4.73 4.78
C ALA A 75 0.37 -4.71 4.04
N ASN A 76 0.21 -3.83 3.06
CA ASN A 76 -1.01 -3.79 2.24
C ASN A 76 -1.20 -5.05 1.40
N TRP A 77 -0.11 -5.61 0.86
CA TRP A 77 -0.14 -6.91 0.17
C TRP A 77 -0.61 -8.02 1.11
N ALA A 78 -0.07 -8.09 2.33
CA ALA A 78 -0.46 -9.07 3.34
C ALA A 78 -1.95 -8.97 3.70
N ALA A 79 -2.47 -7.76 3.92
CA ALA A 79 -3.88 -7.53 4.19
C ALA A 79 -4.77 -7.92 2.99
N GLY A 80 -4.31 -7.65 1.76
CA GLY A 80 -4.98 -8.09 0.54
C GLY A 80 -5.05 -9.61 0.41
N LEU A 81 -3.97 -10.31 0.75
CA LEU A 81 -3.94 -11.79 0.77
C LEU A 81 -4.85 -12.37 1.85
N ASP A 82 -4.91 -11.76 3.04
CA ASP A 82 -5.82 -12.17 4.10
C ASP A 82 -7.29 -12.02 3.66
N ALA A 83 -7.64 -10.86 3.06
CA ALA A 83 -8.97 -10.66 2.48
C ALA A 83 -9.29 -11.67 1.38
N LYS A 84 -8.33 -11.96 0.49
CA LYS A 84 -8.47 -12.97 -0.57
C LYS A 84 -8.77 -14.36 0.00
N SER A 85 -8.04 -14.77 1.04
CA SER A 85 -8.27 -16.04 1.73
C SER A 85 -9.69 -16.12 2.30
N LYS A 86 -10.15 -15.07 2.97
CA LYS A 86 -11.51 -15.00 3.54
C LYS A 86 -12.60 -15.01 2.47
N LEU A 87 -12.40 -14.34 1.34
CA LEU A 87 -13.29 -14.41 0.18
C LEU A 87 -13.42 -15.85 -0.33
N GLN A 88 -12.30 -16.56 -0.46
CA GLN A 88 -12.29 -17.95 -0.91
C GLN A 88 -12.96 -18.89 0.10
N GLU A 89 -12.75 -18.67 1.39
CA GLU A 89 -13.41 -19.44 2.45
C GLU A 89 -14.94 -19.25 2.45
N ILE A 90 -15.41 -18.00 2.30
CA ILE A 90 -16.85 -17.67 2.20
C ILE A 90 -17.46 -18.33 0.96
N ALA A 91 -16.78 -18.24 -0.19
CA ALA A 91 -17.25 -18.88 -1.42
C ALA A 91 -17.33 -20.40 -1.29
N ALA A 92 -16.32 -21.03 -0.69
CA ALA A 92 -16.34 -22.48 -0.47
C ALA A 92 -17.46 -22.90 0.50
N ARG A 93 -17.73 -22.11 1.53
CA ARG A 93 -18.80 -22.36 2.50
C ARG A 93 -20.19 -22.27 1.86
N ASP A 94 -20.43 -21.25 1.02
CA ASP A 94 -21.76 -20.98 0.49
C ASP A 94 -22.03 -21.70 -0.85
N LEU A 95 -20.99 -21.99 -1.64
CA LEU A 95 -21.10 -22.58 -2.98
C LEU A 95 -20.51 -24.01 -3.06
N GLY A 96 -19.94 -24.49 -1.98
CA GLY A 96 -19.32 -25.82 -1.89
C GLY A 96 -17.89 -25.89 -2.39
N GLY A 97 -17.23 -27.02 -2.15
CA GLY A 97 -15.83 -27.23 -2.49
C GLY A 97 -14.86 -26.76 -1.39
N THR A 98 -13.64 -26.47 -1.78
CA THR A 98 -12.58 -25.98 -0.88
C THR A 98 -12.20 -24.54 -1.23
N PRO A 99 -11.62 -23.74 -0.32
CA PRO A 99 -11.15 -22.38 -0.63
C PRO A 99 -10.20 -22.33 -1.85
N SER A 100 -9.32 -23.33 -1.98
CA SER A 100 -8.40 -23.44 -3.13
C SER A 100 -9.07 -23.68 -4.48
N SER A 101 -10.37 -24.01 -4.50
CA SER A 101 -11.16 -24.17 -5.72
C SER A 101 -11.63 -22.82 -6.31
N TYR A 102 -11.34 -21.70 -5.61
CA TYR A 102 -11.84 -20.38 -6.00
C TYR A 102 -10.69 -19.43 -6.31
N ASP A 103 -10.91 -18.58 -7.30
CA ASP A 103 -10.06 -17.42 -7.63
C ASP A 103 -10.77 -16.12 -7.28
N VAL A 104 -9.97 -15.07 -7.10
CA VAL A 104 -10.46 -13.72 -6.82
C VAL A 104 -9.91 -12.79 -7.90
N ALA A 105 -10.78 -12.11 -8.62
CA ALA A 105 -10.44 -11.07 -9.59
C ALA A 105 -11.66 -10.20 -9.92
N ASP A 106 -11.41 -9.01 -10.43
CA ASP A 106 -12.43 -8.08 -10.98
C ASP A 106 -13.62 -7.88 -10.03
N GLY A 107 -13.37 -7.69 -8.74
CA GLY A 107 -14.42 -7.47 -7.74
C GLY A 107 -15.30 -8.69 -7.44
N ARG A 108 -14.81 -9.89 -7.71
CA ARG A 108 -15.54 -11.15 -7.54
C ARG A 108 -14.65 -12.24 -6.96
N VAL A 109 -15.29 -13.19 -6.27
CA VAL A 109 -14.72 -14.51 -5.98
C VAL A 109 -15.52 -15.55 -6.75
N PHE A 110 -14.88 -16.45 -7.48
CA PHE A 110 -15.52 -17.40 -8.39
C PHE A 110 -14.74 -18.70 -8.51
N ARG A 111 -15.44 -19.77 -8.90
CA ARG A 111 -14.83 -21.08 -9.07
C ARG A 111 -13.84 -21.07 -10.25
N ARG A 112 -12.67 -21.65 -10.04
CA ARG A 112 -11.66 -21.80 -11.10
C ARG A 112 -12.25 -22.43 -12.35
N GLY A 113 -12.02 -21.79 -13.49
CA GLY A 113 -12.56 -22.23 -14.78
C GLY A 113 -14.04 -21.95 -14.99
N ASN A 114 -14.78 -21.42 -14.00
CA ASN A 114 -16.20 -21.06 -14.16
C ASN A 114 -16.56 -19.78 -13.41
N ARG A 115 -16.43 -18.62 -14.07
CA ARG A 115 -16.74 -17.30 -13.48
C ARG A 115 -18.22 -17.09 -13.13
N SER A 116 -19.14 -17.85 -13.72
CA SER A 116 -20.55 -17.73 -13.39
C SER A 116 -20.89 -18.30 -12.01
N GLN A 117 -20.10 -19.25 -11.52
CA GLN A 117 -20.24 -19.83 -10.19
C GLN A 117 -19.39 -19.03 -9.19
N GLY A 118 -19.96 -17.98 -8.65
CA GLY A 118 -19.26 -17.08 -7.74
C GLY A 118 -20.19 -16.00 -7.18
N MET A 119 -19.58 -15.06 -6.44
CA MET A 119 -20.28 -13.92 -5.88
C MET A 119 -19.45 -12.64 -6.04
N THR A 120 -20.12 -11.49 -6.05
CA THR A 120 -19.46 -10.17 -6.05
C THR A 120 -18.85 -9.87 -4.70
N PHE A 121 -17.92 -8.91 -4.65
CA PHE A 121 -17.39 -8.38 -3.39
C PHE A 121 -18.49 -7.84 -2.47
N ALA A 122 -19.50 -7.16 -3.04
CA ALA A 122 -20.65 -6.68 -2.28
C ALA A 122 -21.36 -7.83 -1.54
N ARG A 123 -21.66 -8.92 -2.26
CA ARG A 123 -22.32 -10.07 -1.66
C ARG A 123 -21.45 -10.80 -0.65
N ALA A 124 -20.15 -10.93 -0.91
CA ALA A 124 -19.21 -11.52 0.02
C ALA A 124 -19.05 -10.68 1.31
N ALA A 125 -19.09 -9.35 1.19
CA ALA A 125 -19.07 -8.43 2.32
C ALA A 125 -20.30 -8.58 3.21
N GLU A 126 -21.50 -8.63 2.63
CA GLU A 126 -22.74 -8.92 3.38
C GLU A 126 -22.64 -10.26 4.11
N ARG A 127 -22.07 -11.24 3.44
CA ARG A 127 -21.90 -12.57 4.00
C ARG A 127 -20.89 -12.60 5.14
N ALA A 128 -19.80 -11.84 5.01
CA ALA A 128 -18.79 -11.67 6.07
C ALA A 128 -19.40 -11.07 7.34
N ILE A 129 -20.23 -10.02 7.18
CA ILE A 129 -20.96 -9.40 8.29
C ILE A 129 -21.88 -10.42 8.99
N ALA A 130 -22.60 -11.22 8.20
CA ALA A 130 -23.50 -12.25 8.76
C ALA A 130 -22.75 -13.37 9.49
N LEU A 131 -21.52 -13.68 9.09
CA LEU A 131 -20.67 -14.69 9.73
C LEU A 131 -19.98 -14.16 10.98
N GLY A 132 -19.61 -12.89 11.02
CA GLY A 132 -18.88 -12.27 12.12
C GLY A 132 -17.46 -12.79 12.29
N GLY A 133 -16.93 -12.65 13.51
CA GLY A 133 -15.63 -13.18 13.92
C GLY A 133 -14.47 -12.63 13.08
N LYS A 134 -13.63 -13.53 12.55
CA LYS A 134 -12.48 -13.15 11.71
C LYS A 134 -12.86 -12.53 10.37
N TYR A 135 -14.08 -12.80 9.88
CA TYR A 135 -14.49 -12.35 8.54
C TYR A 135 -14.81 -10.87 8.50
N ASP A 136 -15.39 -10.32 9.54
CA ASP A 136 -15.83 -8.93 9.59
C ASP A 136 -15.04 -8.05 10.58
N GLY A 137 -14.02 -8.60 11.23
CA GLY A 137 -13.12 -7.86 12.11
C GLY A 137 -13.48 -7.89 13.61
N HIS A 138 -14.52 -8.61 14.03
CA HIS A 138 -14.77 -8.84 15.47
C HIS A 138 -13.67 -9.67 16.13
N GLU A 139 -12.98 -10.52 15.36
CA GLU A 139 -11.78 -11.22 15.77
C GLU A 139 -10.63 -10.80 14.85
N VAL A 140 -9.52 -10.32 15.42
CA VAL A 140 -8.32 -9.87 14.71
C VAL A 140 -7.11 -10.69 15.10
N PRO A 141 -6.05 -10.77 14.24
CA PRO A 141 -4.83 -11.50 14.57
C PRO A 141 -4.16 -10.96 15.86
N GLU A 142 -3.55 -11.85 16.63
CA GLU A 142 -2.87 -11.46 17.87
C GLU A 142 -1.52 -10.78 17.65
N ASP A 143 -0.86 -11.07 16.54
CA ASP A 143 0.50 -10.63 16.22
C ASP A 143 0.59 -9.23 15.57
N ILE A 144 -0.53 -8.54 15.38
CA ILE A 144 -0.58 -7.15 14.91
C ILE A 144 -0.44 -6.15 16.07
N ASN A 145 -0.10 -4.90 15.74
CA ASN A 145 0.02 -3.83 16.73
C ASN A 145 -1.33 -3.51 17.40
N ASP A 146 -1.32 -3.14 18.68
CA ASP A 146 -2.54 -2.84 19.43
C ASP A 146 -3.32 -1.65 18.87
N MET A 147 -2.66 -0.66 18.24
CA MET A 147 -3.35 0.41 17.53
C MET A 147 -4.12 -0.12 16.32
N THR A 148 -3.57 -1.10 15.62
CA THR A 148 -4.25 -1.76 14.50
C THR A 148 -5.41 -2.63 15.00
N LYS A 149 -5.27 -3.31 16.14
CA LYS A 149 -6.39 -4.02 16.78
C LYS A 149 -7.53 -3.08 17.12
N THR A 150 -7.21 -1.92 17.70
CA THR A 150 -8.20 -0.88 18.01
C THR A 150 -8.90 -0.37 16.76
N ALA A 151 -8.14 -0.09 15.68
CA ALA A 151 -8.69 0.34 14.41
C ALA A 151 -9.58 -0.73 13.77
N GLY A 152 -9.12 -1.98 13.75
CA GLY A 152 -9.89 -3.12 13.25
C GLY A 152 -11.20 -3.32 14.02
N GLY A 153 -11.14 -3.29 15.35
CA GLY A 153 -12.33 -3.40 16.20
C GLY A 153 -13.36 -2.27 15.96
N ALA A 154 -12.89 -1.04 15.72
CA ALA A 154 -13.76 0.09 15.39
C ALA A 154 -14.43 -0.01 14.01
N LEU A 155 -13.81 -0.74 13.08
CA LEU A 155 -14.33 -0.99 11.73
C LEU A 155 -15.07 -2.33 11.63
N ALA A 156 -15.14 -3.11 12.70
CA ALA A 156 -15.81 -4.41 12.73
C ALA A 156 -17.27 -4.30 12.32
N GLY A 157 -17.76 -5.26 11.55
CA GLY A 157 -19.14 -5.30 11.07
C GLY A 157 -19.44 -4.39 9.85
N LEU A 158 -18.47 -3.65 9.31
CA LEU A 158 -18.68 -2.82 8.13
C LEU A 158 -18.54 -3.58 6.80
N GLY A 159 -17.96 -4.76 6.82
CA GLY A 159 -17.75 -5.57 5.61
C GLY A 159 -16.79 -6.72 5.89
N LEU A 160 -16.23 -7.30 4.83
CA LEU A 160 -15.16 -8.28 4.92
C LEU A 160 -13.84 -7.56 5.25
N MET A 161 -13.17 -7.95 6.32
CA MET A 161 -11.94 -7.32 6.77
C MET A 161 -10.70 -8.12 6.35
N GLY A 162 -9.77 -7.44 5.69
CA GLY A 162 -8.40 -7.89 5.48
C GLY A 162 -7.46 -7.16 6.43
N ILE A 163 -6.78 -7.90 7.29
CA ILE A 163 -5.91 -7.33 8.33
C ILE A 163 -4.72 -8.24 8.57
N ALA A 164 -3.52 -7.70 8.42
CA ALA A 164 -2.31 -8.49 8.59
C ALA A 164 -1.10 -7.59 8.85
N LYS A 165 -0.09 -8.21 9.47
CA LYS A 165 1.24 -7.65 9.62
C LYS A 165 2.11 -8.06 8.43
N ASP A 166 3.09 -7.24 8.10
CA ASP A 166 4.17 -7.63 7.19
C ASP A 166 5.06 -8.69 7.84
N ASN A 167 4.81 -9.95 7.50
CA ASN A 167 5.57 -11.13 7.95
C ASN A 167 6.44 -11.73 6.85
N PHE A 168 6.64 -11.04 5.73
CA PHE A 168 7.49 -11.54 4.65
C PHE A 168 8.96 -11.46 5.04
N GLU A 169 9.70 -12.50 4.72
CA GLU A 169 11.15 -12.50 4.88
C GLU A 169 11.79 -11.41 4.01
N THR A 170 12.81 -10.76 4.56
CA THR A 170 13.63 -9.81 3.82
C THR A 170 14.91 -10.52 3.38
N GLY A 171 15.16 -10.58 2.08
CA GLY A 171 16.35 -11.23 1.51
C GLY A 171 17.68 -10.49 1.77
N GLY A 172 17.76 -9.66 2.81
CA GLY A 172 18.93 -8.87 3.16
C GLY A 172 18.63 -7.38 3.27
N ARG A 173 19.66 -6.55 3.10
CA ARG A 173 19.51 -5.08 3.11
C ARG A 173 18.93 -4.61 1.79
N ASN A 174 17.88 -3.80 1.86
CA ASN A 174 17.38 -3.09 0.69
C ASN A 174 18.30 -1.90 0.44
N MET A 175 18.88 -1.87 -0.75
CA MET A 175 19.74 -0.78 -1.18
C MET A 175 19.24 -0.23 -2.50
N SER A 176 19.29 1.07 -2.64
CA SER A 176 19.10 1.77 -3.89
C SER A 176 20.38 2.54 -4.22
N TYR A 177 20.64 2.72 -5.50
CA TYR A 177 21.79 3.47 -5.99
C TYR A 177 21.29 4.64 -6.81
N ALA A 178 21.92 5.80 -6.63
CA ALA A 178 21.69 6.96 -7.48
C ALA A 178 23.02 7.64 -7.78
N ILE A 179 23.21 8.01 -9.03
CA ILE A 179 24.38 8.76 -9.49
C ILE A 179 23.89 9.99 -10.23
N GLY A 180 24.35 11.17 -9.80
CA GLY A 180 24.06 12.44 -10.44
C GLY A 180 25.30 13.01 -11.18
N PHE A 181 25.06 13.60 -12.35
CA PHE A 181 26.04 14.32 -13.14
C PHE A 181 25.55 15.73 -13.39
N ALA A 182 26.39 16.71 -13.08
CA ALA A 182 26.10 18.12 -13.32
C ALA A 182 27.11 18.72 -14.28
N GLU A 183 26.64 19.42 -15.30
CA GLU A 183 27.43 20.30 -16.16
C GLU A 183 27.21 21.74 -15.70
N VAL A 184 28.29 22.44 -15.41
CA VAL A 184 28.23 23.83 -14.92
C VAL A 184 29.13 24.73 -15.73
N GLU A 185 28.72 25.98 -15.85
CA GLU A 185 29.56 27.09 -16.36
C GLU A 185 29.91 28.01 -15.20
N VAL A 186 31.19 28.36 -15.11
CA VAL A 186 31.72 29.19 -14.02
C VAL A 186 32.25 30.49 -14.65
N ASP A 187 31.72 31.64 -14.23
CA ASP A 187 32.28 32.94 -14.51
C ASP A 187 33.50 33.15 -13.58
N LEU A 188 34.69 33.19 -14.18
CA LEU A 188 35.94 33.33 -13.44
C LEU A 188 36.17 34.73 -12.84
N GLU A 189 35.47 35.75 -13.32
CA GLU A 189 35.60 37.12 -12.81
C GLU A 189 34.70 37.33 -11.59
N THR A 190 33.48 36.81 -11.62
CA THR A 190 32.50 37.02 -10.57
C THR A 190 32.38 35.85 -9.61
N GLY A 191 32.86 34.65 -9.99
CA GLY A 191 32.65 33.39 -9.29
C GLY A 191 31.21 32.84 -9.40
N GLY A 192 30.43 33.43 -10.32
CA GLY A 192 29.07 32.97 -10.61
C GLY A 192 29.06 31.58 -11.22
N VAL A 193 28.14 30.73 -10.78
CA VAL A 193 27.98 29.36 -11.28
C VAL A 193 26.60 29.17 -11.84
N GLU A 194 26.50 28.73 -13.10
CA GLU A 194 25.26 28.38 -13.79
C GLU A 194 25.22 26.89 -14.03
N LEU A 195 24.10 26.24 -13.65
CA LEU A 195 23.84 24.82 -13.97
C LEU A 195 23.32 24.75 -15.43
N LYS A 196 24.07 24.10 -16.31
CA LYS A 196 23.68 23.91 -17.70
C LYS A 196 22.87 22.65 -17.92
N ASP A 197 23.25 21.55 -17.28
CA ASP A 197 22.58 20.28 -17.41
C ASP A 197 22.75 19.45 -16.12
N TYR A 198 21.74 18.64 -15.82
CA TYR A 198 21.79 17.68 -14.71
C TYR A 198 21.14 16.36 -15.12
N LYS A 199 21.89 15.30 -15.00
CA LYS A 199 21.43 13.94 -15.28
C LYS A 199 21.53 13.07 -14.05
N VAL A 200 20.50 12.27 -13.80
CA VAL A 200 20.48 11.29 -12.72
C VAL A 200 20.15 9.92 -13.26
N SER A 201 20.89 8.92 -12.80
CA SER A 201 20.59 7.51 -13.01
C SER A 201 20.36 6.84 -11.65
N SER A 202 19.36 5.99 -11.56
CA SER A 202 19.04 5.31 -10.30
C SER A 202 18.60 3.88 -10.54
N ASP A 203 19.06 2.99 -9.66
CA ASP A 203 18.52 1.64 -9.49
C ASP A 203 17.79 1.58 -8.14
N ALA A 204 16.48 1.52 -8.18
CA ALA A 204 15.61 1.41 -7.01
C ALA A 204 14.77 0.11 -7.01
N GLY A 205 15.14 -0.87 -7.84
CA GLY A 205 14.37 -2.10 -8.03
C GLY A 205 13.04 -1.84 -8.74
N THR A 206 11.99 -2.54 -8.34
CA THR A 206 10.65 -2.40 -8.95
C THR A 206 10.04 -1.03 -8.65
N ILE A 207 9.74 -0.27 -9.70
CA ILE A 207 9.14 1.05 -9.61
C ILE A 207 7.61 0.91 -9.60
N LEU A 208 6.98 1.23 -8.47
CA LEU A 208 5.52 1.16 -8.31
C LEU A 208 4.79 2.24 -9.13
N ASN A 209 5.37 3.45 -9.19
CA ASN A 209 4.81 4.56 -9.92
C ASN A 209 5.93 5.41 -10.56
N PRO A 210 6.08 5.38 -11.89
CA PRO A 210 7.13 6.14 -12.57
C PRO A 210 7.08 7.64 -12.33
N ARG A 211 5.90 8.23 -12.16
CA ARG A 211 5.75 9.69 -11.94
C ARG A 211 6.26 10.11 -10.56
N THR A 212 5.86 9.40 -9.51
CA THR A 212 6.31 9.70 -8.15
C THR A 212 7.78 9.39 -7.97
N PHE A 213 8.30 8.34 -8.64
CA PHE A 213 9.71 8.03 -8.68
C PHE A 213 10.53 9.14 -9.35
N ALA A 214 10.14 9.60 -10.53
CA ALA A 214 10.79 10.72 -11.21
C ALA A 214 10.77 12.00 -10.36
N ALA A 215 9.65 12.30 -9.69
CA ALA A 215 9.54 13.43 -8.79
C ALA A 215 10.54 13.36 -7.63
N GLN A 216 10.80 12.17 -7.08
CA GLN A 216 11.80 11.96 -6.02
C GLN A 216 13.23 12.19 -6.54
N LEU A 217 13.55 11.75 -7.75
CA LEU A 217 14.87 11.99 -8.36
C LEU A 217 15.09 13.48 -8.63
N HIS A 218 14.08 14.17 -9.19
CA HIS A 218 14.13 15.61 -9.41
C HIS A 218 14.27 16.38 -8.10
N GLY A 219 13.46 16.03 -7.09
CA GLY A 219 13.51 16.67 -5.78
C GLY A 219 14.88 16.52 -5.10
N GLY A 220 15.46 15.34 -5.15
CA GLY A 220 16.80 15.06 -4.64
C GLY A 220 17.89 15.87 -5.35
N GLY A 221 17.83 15.95 -6.68
CA GLY A 221 18.74 16.75 -7.49
C GLY A 221 18.66 18.25 -7.16
N ILE A 222 17.45 18.79 -7.02
CA ILE A 222 17.24 20.20 -6.65
C ILE A 222 17.77 20.50 -5.25
N GLN A 223 17.55 19.59 -4.29
CA GLN A 223 18.13 19.75 -2.94
C GLN A 223 19.65 19.75 -2.98
N GLY A 224 20.28 18.85 -3.74
CA GLY A 224 21.74 18.81 -3.91
C GLY A 224 22.28 20.10 -4.54
N PHE A 225 21.60 20.62 -5.55
CA PHE A 225 21.95 21.91 -6.15
C PHE A 225 21.79 23.06 -5.15
N GLY A 226 20.72 23.09 -4.35
CA GLY A 226 20.52 24.08 -3.30
C GLY A 226 21.67 24.07 -2.28
N HIS A 227 22.08 22.90 -1.80
CA HIS A 227 23.23 22.77 -0.89
C HIS A 227 24.53 23.27 -1.51
N ALA A 228 24.78 22.97 -2.78
CA ALA A 228 25.98 23.42 -3.48
C ALA A 228 26.03 24.95 -3.67
N ARG A 229 24.87 25.59 -3.82
CA ARG A 229 24.78 27.03 -4.19
C ARG A 229 24.60 27.99 -3.01
N GLY A 230 23.95 27.60 -1.95
CA GLY A 230 23.68 28.60 -0.92
C GLY A 230 22.84 28.15 0.27
N GLN A 231 22.28 26.98 0.24
CA GLN A 231 21.58 26.41 1.38
C GLN A 231 22.57 26.10 2.50
N LYS A 232 22.33 26.61 3.70
CA LYS A 232 23.15 26.31 4.88
C LYS A 232 22.27 26.28 6.13
N TRP A 233 22.73 25.53 7.12
CA TRP A 233 22.14 25.57 8.46
C TRP A 233 22.66 26.81 9.19
N VAL A 234 21.78 27.53 9.85
CA VAL A 234 22.11 28.74 10.62
C VAL A 234 21.85 28.45 12.09
#